data_bb251835fbe5fe03c2ec4e1f602fa35f
#
_entry.id   bb251835fbe5fe03c2ec4e1f602fa35f
#
_cell.length_a   1.000
_cell.length_b   1.000
_cell.length_c   1.000
_cell.angle_alpha   90.00
_cell.angle_beta   90.00
_cell.angle_gamma   90.00
#
_symmetry.space_group_name_H-M   'P 1'
#
loop_
_entity.id
_entity.type
_entity.pdbx_description
1 polymer ?
#
loop_
_entity_poly.entity_id
_entity_poly.type
_entity_poly.pdbx_seq_one_letter_code
_entity_poly.pdbx_strand_id
1 'polypeptide(L)'
;VNGTIDSTSVTFSSFGTSAPSASETTAGIAEIATQAETDTGTDDARIVTPLKLATWSNRKLKYATDVGDGSATSYTITHNLGTRDVSVFVRRNSGNYDQVLCDINVLTTNTVQLVFAAAPTTNLFRCIVIG
;
A
#
# COMPACT_ATOMS: atom_id res chain seq x y z
N VAL A 1 58.92 -21.58 39.30
CA VAL A 1 59.27 -20.93 38.02
C VAL A 1 58.29 -19.77 37.82
N ASN A 2 58.82 -18.58 38.09
CA ASN A 2 58.05 -17.35 37.89
C ASN A 2 58.07 -17.06 36.36
N GLY A 3 56.99 -17.41 35.68
CA GLY A 3 56.76 -16.98 34.36
C GLY A 3 56.38 -15.51 34.37
N THR A 4 57.29 -14.65 33.94
CA THR A 4 57.00 -13.25 33.70
C THR A 4 56.00 -13.21 32.56
N ILE A 5 54.80 -12.77 32.85
CA ILE A 5 53.84 -12.42 31.84
C ILE A 5 54.42 -11.16 31.19
N ASP A 6 54.99 -11.33 29.99
CA ASP A 6 55.44 -10.24 29.18
C ASP A 6 54.25 -9.28 28.99
N SER A 7 54.41 -8.04 29.45
CA SER A 7 53.39 -7.00 29.31
C SER A 7 53.37 -6.45 27.90
N THR A 8 53.41 -7.31 26.89
CA THR A 8 52.97 -6.94 25.57
C THR A 8 51.46 -6.70 25.66
N SER A 9 51.13 -5.45 25.59
CA SER A 9 49.74 -4.98 25.44
C SER A 9 49.06 -5.80 24.37
N VAL A 10 48.26 -6.78 24.75
CA VAL A 10 47.32 -7.42 23.82
C VAL A 10 46.29 -6.38 23.51
N THR A 11 46.48 -5.63 22.46
CA THR A 11 45.47 -4.80 21.86
C THR A 11 44.42 -5.74 21.29
N PHE A 12 43.34 -5.95 21.99
CA PHE A 12 42.16 -6.47 21.39
C PHE A 12 41.69 -5.38 20.42
N SER A 13 42.10 -5.48 19.15
CA SER A 13 41.39 -4.80 18.09
C SER A 13 39.96 -5.24 18.24
N SER A 14 39.05 -4.28 18.48
CA SER A 14 37.64 -4.59 18.58
C SER A 14 37.26 -5.50 17.40
N PHE A 15 36.78 -6.68 17.69
CA PHE A 15 36.11 -7.52 16.70
C PHE A 15 34.87 -6.76 16.25
N GLY A 16 35.04 -5.90 15.30
CA GLY A 16 34.00 -5.03 14.82
C GLY A 16 34.62 -3.84 14.10
N THR A 17 35.29 -4.04 12.98
CA THR A 17 35.07 -3.08 11.91
C THR A 17 33.57 -3.08 11.76
N SER A 18 32.91 -1.95 12.08
CA SER A 18 31.47 -1.80 11.81
C SER A 18 31.29 -2.19 10.35
N ALA A 19 30.53 -3.26 10.08
CA ALA A 19 30.26 -3.63 8.71
C ALA A 19 29.66 -2.40 8.03
N PRO A 20 30.03 -2.10 6.79
CA PRO A 20 29.48 -0.94 6.08
C PRO A 20 27.96 -1.05 5.98
N SER A 21 27.29 0.07 5.79
CA SER A 21 25.88 0.03 5.41
C SER A 21 25.73 -0.69 4.06
N ALA A 22 24.71 -1.52 3.95
CA ALA A 22 24.40 -2.20 2.71
C ALA A 22 23.96 -1.18 1.64
N SER A 23 24.28 -1.46 0.39
CA SER A 23 23.78 -0.73 -0.77
C SER A 23 23.57 -1.72 -1.91
N GLU A 24 23.09 -1.27 -3.07
CA GLU A 24 22.90 -2.14 -4.25
C GLU A 24 24.22 -2.80 -4.73
N THR A 25 25.35 -2.21 -4.41
CA THR A 25 26.67 -2.67 -4.87
C THR A 25 27.60 -3.14 -3.76
N THR A 26 27.23 -2.92 -2.48
CA THR A 26 28.09 -3.24 -1.34
C THR A 26 27.29 -4.08 -0.33
N ALA A 27 27.82 -5.28 -0.02
CA ALA A 27 27.29 -6.09 1.07
C ALA A 27 27.60 -5.42 2.41
N GLY A 28 26.60 -5.35 3.30
CA GLY A 28 26.75 -4.69 4.59
C GLY A 28 25.56 -4.96 5.52
N ILE A 29 25.48 -4.17 6.59
CA ILE A 29 24.37 -4.22 7.55
C ILE A 29 23.27 -3.26 7.07
N ALA A 30 22.03 -3.75 7.01
CA ALA A 30 20.87 -2.92 6.72
C ALA A 30 19.86 -3.05 7.84
N GLU A 31 19.19 -1.95 8.15
CA GLU A 31 18.08 -1.92 9.09
C GLU A 31 16.80 -2.44 8.41
N ILE A 32 15.92 -3.03 9.19
CA ILE A 32 14.61 -3.46 8.70
C ILE A 32 13.66 -2.25 8.75
N ALA A 33 13.03 -1.92 7.62
CA ALA A 33 12.05 -0.85 7.54
C ALA A 33 10.88 -1.07 8.50
N THR A 34 10.38 -0.01 9.10
CA THR A 34 9.09 -0.03 9.81
C THR A 34 7.92 -0.15 8.82
N GLN A 35 6.71 -0.45 9.30
CA GLN A 35 5.52 -0.47 8.43
C GLN A 35 5.24 0.92 7.85
N ALA A 36 5.40 1.98 8.64
CA ALA A 36 5.18 3.36 8.20
C ALA A 36 6.15 3.77 7.08
N GLU A 37 7.42 3.39 7.16
CA GLU A 37 8.42 3.65 6.10
C GLU A 37 8.10 2.85 4.84
N THR A 38 7.66 1.58 4.99
CA THR A 38 7.22 0.75 3.86
C THR A 38 5.98 1.37 3.19
N ASP A 39 5.02 1.87 3.97
CA ASP A 39 3.80 2.49 3.46
C ASP A 39 4.08 3.82 2.77
N THR A 40 5.04 4.59 3.25
CA THR A 40 5.47 5.86 2.64
C THR A 40 6.24 5.63 1.33
N GLY A 41 7.08 4.58 1.27
CA GLY A 41 7.80 4.18 0.06
C GLY A 41 8.87 5.17 -0.42
N THR A 42 9.45 5.96 0.49
CA THR A 42 10.49 6.98 0.17
C THR A 42 11.87 6.61 0.70
N ASP A 43 11.99 5.54 1.48
CA ASP A 43 13.24 5.10 2.07
C ASP A 43 13.92 4.04 1.17
N ASP A 44 15.14 4.33 0.76
CA ASP A 44 15.96 3.47 -0.10
C ASP A 44 17.11 2.78 0.66
N ALA A 45 17.18 2.95 1.99
CA ALA A 45 18.28 2.43 2.82
C ALA A 45 17.91 1.20 3.65
N ARG A 46 16.62 0.87 3.79
CA ARG A 46 16.11 -0.19 4.66
C ARG A 46 15.53 -1.37 3.90
N ILE A 47 15.60 -2.55 4.50
CA ILE A 47 15.06 -3.80 3.93
C ILE A 47 13.61 -3.96 4.34
N VAL A 48 12.74 -4.24 3.37
CA VAL A 48 11.33 -4.60 3.61
C VAL A 48 11.21 -6.11 3.82
N THR A 49 10.54 -6.52 4.90
CA THR A 49 10.25 -7.93 5.15
C THR A 49 9.01 -8.40 4.38
N PRO A 50 8.87 -9.72 4.11
CA PRO A 50 7.68 -10.25 3.45
C PRO A 50 6.37 -9.86 4.13
N LEU A 51 6.33 -9.80 5.46
CA LEU A 51 5.15 -9.40 6.22
C LEU A 51 4.77 -7.94 5.96
N LYS A 52 5.74 -7.04 5.97
CA LYS A 52 5.51 -5.62 5.71
C LYS A 52 5.07 -5.36 4.29
N LEU A 53 5.65 -6.08 3.33
CA LEU A 53 5.22 -6.02 1.94
C LEU A 53 3.79 -6.55 1.74
N ALA A 54 3.41 -7.63 2.46
CA ALA A 54 2.06 -8.17 2.40
C ALA A 54 1.00 -7.22 2.97
N THR A 55 1.37 -6.43 3.98
CA THR A 55 0.49 -5.45 4.66
C THR A 55 0.65 -4.02 4.13
N TRP A 56 1.44 -3.81 3.08
CA TRP A 56 1.67 -2.50 2.47
C TRP A 56 0.36 -1.83 2.04
N SER A 57 -0.01 -0.76 2.72
CA SER A 57 -1.30 -0.07 2.56
C SER A 57 -1.43 0.64 1.21
N ASN A 58 -0.31 1.07 0.61
CA ASN A 58 -0.29 1.74 -0.70
C ASN A 58 -0.38 0.78 -1.89
N ARG A 59 -0.37 -0.54 -1.65
CA ARG A 59 -0.66 -1.55 -2.68
C ARG A 59 -2.16 -1.61 -3.00
N LYS A 60 -2.78 -0.47 -3.21
CA LYS A 60 -4.19 -0.39 -3.57
C LYS A 60 -4.34 -0.60 -5.08
N LEU A 61 -4.53 -1.83 -5.48
CA LEU A 61 -4.96 -2.17 -6.84
C LEU A 61 -6.49 -2.19 -6.97
N LYS A 62 -7.22 -2.00 -5.85
CA LYS A 62 -8.67 -2.05 -5.80
C LYS A 62 -9.23 -1.16 -4.71
N TYR A 63 -10.28 -0.44 -5.04
CA TYR A 63 -11.16 0.24 -4.10
C TYR A 63 -12.58 -0.29 -4.24
N ALA A 64 -13.33 -0.41 -3.15
CA ALA A 64 -14.72 -0.82 -3.21
C ALA A 64 -15.54 -0.09 -2.13
N THR A 65 -16.72 0.37 -2.51
CA THR A 65 -17.66 1.07 -1.61
C THR A 65 -19.09 0.76 -1.98
N ASP A 66 -20.00 0.88 -1.01
CA ASP A 66 -21.42 0.76 -1.25
C ASP A 66 -22.00 2.10 -1.70
N VAL A 67 -23.00 2.05 -2.57
CA VAL A 67 -23.59 3.21 -3.23
C VAL A 67 -25.11 3.13 -3.14
N GLY A 68 -25.73 4.28 -2.90
CA GLY A 68 -27.17 4.49 -2.75
C GLY A 68 -27.49 5.14 -1.42
N ASP A 69 -28.35 6.16 -1.44
CA ASP A 69 -28.85 6.87 -0.27
C ASP A 69 -30.37 7.10 -0.34
N GLY A 70 -31.01 6.64 -1.44
CA GLY A 70 -32.44 6.82 -1.71
C GLY A 70 -32.81 8.19 -2.27
N SER A 71 -31.83 9.07 -2.52
CA SER A 71 -32.07 10.48 -2.85
C SER A 71 -31.29 10.94 -4.09
N ALA A 72 -29.98 10.72 -4.09
CA ALA A 72 -29.08 11.17 -5.17
C ALA A 72 -29.09 10.20 -6.36
N THR A 73 -28.95 10.73 -7.57
CA THR A 73 -28.71 9.95 -8.79
C THR A 73 -27.25 9.95 -9.21
N SER A 74 -26.40 10.79 -8.60
CA SER A 74 -25.00 10.94 -8.95
C SER A 74 -24.13 10.81 -7.69
N TYR A 75 -23.08 9.98 -7.79
CA TYR A 75 -22.16 9.68 -6.70
C TYR A 75 -20.72 9.86 -7.13
N THR A 76 -19.95 10.69 -6.42
CA THR A 76 -18.51 10.81 -6.61
C THR A 76 -17.80 9.84 -5.68
N ILE A 77 -17.07 8.90 -6.25
CA ILE A 77 -16.32 7.86 -5.55
C ILE A 77 -14.84 8.25 -5.54
N THR A 78 -14.27 8.43 -4.36
CA THR A 78 -12.84 8.71 -4.17
C THR A 78 -12.09 7.41 -3.95
N HIS A 79 -11.39 6.92 -4.95
CA HIS A 79 -10.67 5.63 -4.92
C HIS A 79 -9.19 5.76 -4.55
N ASN A 80 -8.57 6.92 -4.76
CA ASN A 80 -7.16 7.21 -4.42
C ASN A 80 -6.15 6.20 -5.02
N LEU A 81 -6.38 5.77 -6.27
CA LEU A 81 -5.46 4.87 -6.99
C LEU A 81 -4.35 5.62 -7.74
N GLY A 82 -4.45 6.96 -7.84
CA GLY A 82 -3.42 7.79 -8.46
C GLY A 82 -3.38 7.73 -10.00
N THR A 83 -4.36 7.08 -10.64
CA THR A 83 -4.42 6.89 -12.09
C THR A 83 -5.84 7.13 -12.63
N ARG A 84 -5.95 7.51 -13.92
CA ARG A 84 -7.20 7.52 -14.67
C ARG A 84 -7.45 6.23 -15.43
N ASP A 85 -6.45 5.35 -15.51
CA ASP A 85 -6.55 4.06 -16.16
C ASP A 85 -7.20 3.05 -15.21
N VAL A 86 -8.49 3.25 -14.95
CA VAL A 86 -9.28 2.45 -14.01
C VAL A 86 -10.42 1.73 -14.71
N SER A 87 -10.67 0.50 -14.25
CA SER A 87 -11.88 -0.24 -14.56
C SER A 87 -12.88 -0.10 -13.41
N VAL A 88 -14.12 0.27 -13.73
CA VAL A 88 -15.16 0.48 -12.73
C VAL A 88 -16.30 -0.51 -12.97
N PHE A 89 -16.63 -1.26 -11.92
CA PHE A 89 -17.74 -2.20 -11.94
C PHE A 89 -18.78 -1.81 -10.88
N VAL A 90 -20.04 -1.82 -11.27
CA VAL A 90 -21.17 -1.62 -10.36
C VAL A 90 -22.02 -2.88 -10.36
N ARG A 91 -22.35 -3.39 -9.20
CA ARG A 91 -23.20 -4.57 -9.04
C ARG A 91 -24.22 -4.38 -7.92
N ARG A 92 -25.27 -5.18 -7.90
CA ARG A 92 -26.16 -5.27 -6.75
C ARG A 92 -25.40 -5.73 -5.52
N ASN A 93 -25.76 -5.19 -4.37
CA ASN A 93 -25.13 -5.54 -3.09
C ASN A 93 -25.82 -6.71 -2.37
N SER A 94 -26.89 -7.25 -2.97
CA SER A 94 -27.62 -8.41 -2.48
C SER A 94 -28.27 -9.20 -3.62
N GLY A 95 -28.81 -10.36 -3.30
CA GLY A 95 -29.43 -11.25 -4.27
C GLY A 95 -28.40 -11.96 -5.14
N ASN A 96 -28.55 -11.93 -6.46
CA ASN A 96 -27.64 -12.58 -7.41
C ASN A 96 -26.35 -11.81 -7.66
N TYR A 97 -26.19 -10.61 -7.08
CA TYR A 97 -25.04 -9.74 -7.28
C TYR A 97 -24.82 -9.33 -8.75
N ASP A 98 -25.91 -9.19 -9.49
CA ASP A 98 -25.88 -8.87 -10.92
C ASP A 98 -25.16 -7.53 -11.17
N GLN A 99 -24.45 -7.47 -12.30
CA GLN A 99 -23.84 -6.23 -12.76
C GLN A 99 -24.93 -5.23 -13.16
N VAL A 100 -24.73 -3.98 -12.81
CA VAL A 100 -25.61 -2.87 -13.12
C VAL A 100 -24.87 -1.89 -14.03
N LEU A 101 -25.53 -1.45 -15.09
CA LEU A 101 -25.01 -0.43 -15.99
C LEU A 101 -25.45 0.95 -15.49
N CYS A 102 -24.50 1.85 -15.42
CA CYS A 102 -24.72 3.28 -15.18
C CYS A 102 -23.66 4.07 -15.96
N ASP A 103 -23.86 5.36 -16.11
CA ASP A 103 -22.83 6.21 -16.71
C ASP A 103 -21.66 6.38 -15.74
N ILE A 104 -20.45 6.25 -16.27
CA ILE A 104 -19.21 6.34 -15.49
C ILE A 104 -18.34 7.42 -16.10
N ASN A 105 -18.00 8.42 -15.30
CA ASN A 105 -17.10 9.50 -15.68
C ASN A 105 -15.84 9.45 -14.81
N VAL A 106 -14.65 9.39 -15.42
CA VAL A 106 -13.37 9.49 -14.70
C VAL A 106 -13.04 10.97 -14.55
N LEU A 107 -13.29 11.54 -13.37
CA LEU A 107 -13.12 12.95 -13.12
C LEU A 107 -11.64 13.34 -12.91
N THR A 108 -10.95 12.60 -12.05
CA THR A 108 -9.54 12.86 -11.71
C THR A 108 -8.76 11.54 -11.65
N THR A 109 -7.47 11.59 -11.34
CA THR A 109 -6.65 10.40 -11.05
C THR A 109 -7.08 9.65 -9.79
N ASN A 110 -7.97 10.24 -8.98
CA ASN A 110 -8.39 9.68 -7.68
C ASN A 110 -9.91 9.56 -7.53
N THR A 111 -10.69 10.04 -8.51
CA THR A 111 -12.14 10.06 -8.39
C THR A 111 -12.84 9.65 -9.68
N VAL A 112 -13.91 8.86 -9.52
CA VAL A 112 -14.86 8.56 -10.58
C VAL A 112 -16.27 8.99 -10.15
N GLN A 113 -17.12 9.32 -11.10
CA GLN A 113 -18.52 9.64 -10.86
C GLN A 113 -19.39 8.56 -11.49
N LEU A 114 -20.35 8.10 -10.73
CA LEU A 114 -21.43 7.21 -11.20
C LEU A 114 -22.69 8.04 -11.35
N VAL A 115 -23.41 7.86 -12.46
CA VAL A 115 -24.70 8.52 -12.71
C VAL A 115 -25.73 7.45 -13.03
N PHE A 116 -26.80 7.40 -12.22
CA PHE A 116 -27.91 6.46 -12.36
C PHE A 116 -29.15 7.16 -12.91
N ALA A 117 -29.96 6.44 -13.65
CA ALA A 117 -31.24 6.96 -14.19
C ALA A 117 -32.27 7.24 -13.09
N ALA A 118 -32.19 6.53 -11.96
CA ALA A 118 -33.04 6.74 -10.78
C ALA A 118 -32.20 6.61 -9.52
N ALA A 119 -32.56 7.29 -8.45
CA ALA A 119 -31.86 7.25 -7.18
C ALA A 119 -31.88 5.82 -6.58
N PRO A 120 -30.73 5.17 -6.39
CA PRO A 120 -30.66 3.86 -5.75
C PRO A 120 -30.94 3.99 -4.24
N THR A 121 -31.71 3.06 -3.70
CA THR A 121 -31.94 2.99 -2.24
C THR A 121 -30.64 2.78 -1.49
N THR A 122 -30.67 2.97 -0.16
CA THR A 122 -29.47 2.92 0.69
C THR A 122 -28.68 1.64 0.47
N ASN A 123 -27.40 1.79 0.08
CA ASN A 123 -26.43 0.70 -0.14
C ASN A 123 -26.92 -0.38 -1.14
N LEU A 124 -27.79 0.00 -2.09
CA LEU A 124 -28.33 -0.95 -3.07
C LEU A 124 -27.25 -1.54 -3.97
N PHE A 125 -26.26 -0.76 -4.30
CA PHE A 125 -25.18 -1.15 -5.21
C PHE A 125 -23.82 -1.13 -4.53
N ARG A 126 -22.88 -1.88 -5.08
CA ARG A 126 -21.48 -1.85 -4.75
C ARG A 126 -20.66 -1.44 -5.96
N CYS A 127 -19.92 -0.35 -5.80
CA CYS A 127 -18.93 0.10 -6.77
C CYS A 127 -17.57 -0.52 -6.45
N ILE A 128 -16.90 -1.02 -7.47
CA ILE A 128 -15.55 -1.59 -7.39
C ILE A 128 -14.72 -0.88 -8.46
N VAL A 129 -13.62 -0.27 -8.04
CA VAL A 129 -12.65 0.41 -8.91
C VAL A 129 -11.33 -0.35 -8.84
N ILE A 130 -10.78 -0.70 -9.98
CA ILE A 130 -9.51 -1.41 -10.14
C ILE A 130 -8.61 -0.57 -11.05
N GLY A 131 -7.36 -0.35 -10.62
CA GLY A 131 -6.37 0.41 -11.39
C GLY A 131 -4.95 0.13 -10.97
#